data_a397dc45019c0677bbcf736f23422c5e
#
_entry.id   a397dc45019c0677bbcf736f23422c5e
#
_cell.length_a   1.000
_cell.length_b   1.000
_cell.length_c   1.000
_cell.angle_alpha   90.00
_cell.angle_beta   90.00
_cell.angle_gamma   90.00
#
_symmetry.space_group_name_H-M   'P 1'
#
loop_
_entity.id
_entity.type
_entity.pdbx_description
1 polymer ?
#
loop_
_entity_poly.entity_id
_entity_poly.type
_entity_poly.pdbx_seq_one_letter_code
_entity_poly.pdbx_strand_id
1 'polypeptide(L)'
;MIESSWRHSSNRGTIMRQFLYGMGLLMAAALLVWIDRSPSDVANQVSLLMLVTGAGLLGIAAPRWAWLSALLLGACLAAAHAVYLMAGVALPYPMSPTGWAGPASLLILIVPAGCATYLGAGAAALIRRRQQPRALS
;
A
#
# COMPACT_ATOMS: atom_id res chain seq x y z
N MET A 1 -24.20 4.65 36.43
CA MET A 1 -23.76 3.28 36.00
C MET A 1 -23.98 2.99 34.50
N ILE A 2 -24.20 4.02 33.69
CA ILE A 2 -24.49 3.88 32.23
C ILE A 2 -23.31 4.32 31.32
N GLU A 3 -22.32 5.06 31.86
CA GLU A 3 -21.21 5.60 31.07
C GLU A 3 -20.13 4.58 30.63
N SER A 4 -20.01 3.43 31.31
CA SER A 4 -18.98 2.43 30.99
C SER A 4 -19.27 1.61 29.73
N SER A 5 -20.53 1.50 29.31
CA SER A 5 -20.96 0.71 28.15
C SER A 5 -20.58 1.34 26.81
N TRP A 6 -20.56 2.67 26.71
CA TRP A 6 -20.29 3.41 25.47
C TRP A 6 -18.82 3.40 25.05
N ARG A 7 -17.89 3.29 26.00
CA ARG A 7 -16.44 3.26 25.70
C ARG A 7 -16.01 1.94 25.04
N HIS A 8 -16.65 0.80 25.38
CA HIS A 8 -16.28 -0.50 24.81
C HIS A 8 -16.70 -0.70 23.38
N SER A 9 -17.80 -0.09 22.92
CA SER A 9 -18.30 -0.23 21.56
C SER A 9 -17.44 0.57 20.56
N SER A 10 -16.96 1.74 20.93
CA SER A 10 -16.11 2.59 20.10
C SER A 10 -14.76 1.95 19.78
N ASN A 11 -14.18 1.20 20.71
CA ASN A 11 -12.86 0.60 20.57
C ASN A 11 -12.88 -0.59 19.59
N ARG A 12 -13.93 -1.38 19.55
CA ARG A 12 -14.09 -2.52 18.63
C ARG A 12 -14.12 -2.09 17.16
N GLY A 13 -14.82 -1.00 16.84
CA GLY A 13 -14.88 -0.47 15.47
C GLY A 13 -13.53 0.02 14.95
N THR A 14 -12.72 0.62 15.83
CA THR A 14 -11.39 1.10 15.47
C THR A 14 -10.42 -0.06 15.22
N ILE A 15 -10.44 -1.09 16.07
CA ILE A 15 -9.59 -2.28 15.93
C ILE A 15 -9.94 -3.04 14.64
N MET A 16 -11.23 -3.20 14.34
CA MET A 16 -11.69 -3.88 13.13
C MET A 16 -11.22 -3.14 11.86
N ARG A 17 -11.29 -1.80 11.84
CA ARG A 17 -10.78 -0.98 10.72
C ARG A 17 -9.29 -1.11 10.53
N GLN A 18 -8.51 -1.11 11.61
CA GLN A 18 -7.06 -1.29 11.55
C GLN A 18 -6.69 -2.70 11.04
N PHE A 19 -7.41 -3.72 11.49
CA PHE A 19 -7.23 -5.08 11.04
C PHE A 19 -7.53 -5.24 9.54
N LEU A 20 -8.67 -4.72 9.07
CA LEU A 20 -9.04 -4.75 7.65
C LEU A 20 -8.03 -3.99 6.77
N TYR A 21 -7.53 -2.86 7.25
CA TYR A 21 -6.50 -2.11 6.57
C TYR A 21 -5.19 -2.91 6.47
N GLY A 22 -4.73 -3.52 7.56
CA GLY A 22 -3.53 -4.35 7.58
C GLY A 22 -3.66 -5.56 6.65
N MET A 23 -4.81 -6.22 6.64
CA MET A 23 -5.11 -7.33 5.72
C MET A 23 -5.07 -6.86 4.25
N GLY A 24 -5.68 -5.73 3.93
CA GLY A 24 -5.65 -5.16 2.58
C GLY A 24 -4.23 -4.81 2.12
N LEU A 25 -3.42 -4.26 3.01
CA LEU A 25 -2.03 -3.94 2.75
C LEU A 25 -1.19 -5.20 2.47
N LEU A 26 -1.34 -6.24 3.30
CA LEU A 26 -0.66 -7.52 3.13
C LEU A 26 -1.08 -8.22 1.84
N MET A 27 -2.37 -8.23 1.52
CA MET A 27 -2.88 -8.79 0.27
C MET A 27 -2.31 -8.06 -0.95
N ALA A 28 -2.30 -6.73 -0.94
CA ALA A 28 -1.74 -5.94 -2.02
C ALA A 28 -0.24 -6.21 -2.21
N ALA A 29 0.54 -6.26 -1.13
CA ALA A 29 1.96 -6.58 -1.17
C ALA A 29 2.22 -8.01 -1.68
N ALA A 30 1.46 -9.00 -1.21
CA ALA A 30 1.58 -10.39 -1.65
C ALA A 30 1.26 -10.55 -3.14
N LEU A 31 0.21 -9.89 -3.63
CA LEU A 31 -0.14 -9.89 -5.05
C LEU A 31 0.94 -9.25 -5.91
N LEU A 32 1.50 -8.11 -5.47
CA LEU A 32 2.60 -7.45 -6.18
C LEU A 32 3.81 -8.37 -6.33
N VAL A 33 4.25 -9.00 -5.23
CA VAL A 33 5.38 -9.93 -5.25
C VAL A 33 5.09 -11.16 -6.10
N TRP A 34 3.84 -11.65 -6.08
CA TRP A 34 3.45 -12.82 -6.87
C TRP A 34 3.44 -12.53 -8.38
N ILE A 35 2.91 -11.38 -8.79
CA ILE A 35 2.87 -10.96 -10.20
C ILE A 35 4.28 -10.66 -10.72
N ASP A 36 5.11 -10.04 -9.89
CA ASP A 36 6.50 -9.70 -10.24
C ASP A 36 7.35 -10.93 -10.59
N ARG A 37 7.00 -12.13 -10.11
CA ARG A 37 7.65 -13.39 -10.50
C ARG A 37 7.28 -13.89 -11.89
N SER A 38 6.31 -13.29 -12.54
CA SER A 38 5.91 -13.71 -13.88
C SER A 38 6.90 -13.17 -14.93
N PRO A 39 7.50 -14.04 -15.77
CA PRO A 39 8.50 -13.62 -16.76
C PRO A 39 7.84 -13.01 -18.00
N SER A 40 7.24 -11.83 -17.88
CA SER A 40 6.66 -11.13 -19.03
C SER A 40 6.81 -9.62 -18.89
N ASP A 41 7.06 -8.95 -20.01
CA ASP A 41 7.11 -7.47 -20.06
C ASP A 41 5.79 -6.83 -19.62
N VAL A 42 4.68 -7.54 -19.80
CA VAL A 42 3.35 -7.13 -19.35
C VAL A 42 3.26 -7.16 -17.82
N ALA A 43 3.99 -8.06 -17.15
CA ALA A 43 3.98 -8.16 -15.68
C ALA A 43 4.48 -6.87 -15.02
N ASN A 44 5.49 -6.21 -15.57
CA ASN A 44 6.01 -4.94 -15.05
C ASN A 44 4.96 -3.83 -15.09
N GLN A 45 4.21 -3.74 -16.19
CA GLN A 45 3.15 -2.73 -16.34
C GLN A 45 1.98 -3.02 -15.42
N VAL A 46 1.60 -4.30 -15.29
CA VAL A 46 0.53 -4.74 -14.38
C VAL A 46 0.93 -4.51 -12.93
N SER A 47 2.18 -4.81 -12.54
CA SER A 47 2.69 -4.56 -11.20
C SER A 47 2.65 -3.08 -10.84
N LEU A 48 3.08 -2.18 -11.76
CA LEU A 48 3.01 -0.75 -11.54
C LEU A 48 1.55 -0.26 -11.42
N LEU A 49 0.66 -0.73 -12.27
CA LEU A 49 -0.76 -0.38 -12.21
C LEU A 49 -1.39 -0.84 -10.89
N MET A 50 -1.09 -2.06 -10.44
CA MET A 50 -1.56 -2.58 -9.17
C MET A 50 -0.98 -1.83 -7.97
N LEU A 51 0.31 -1.45 -8.04
CA LEU A 51 0.95 -0.63 -7.02
C LEU A 51 0.21 0.70 -6.86
N VAL A 52 0.00 1.42 -7.97
CA VAL A 52 -0.67 2.74 -7.97
C VAL A 52 -2.12 2.63 -7.53
N THR A 53 -2.86 1.64 -8.05
CA THR A 53 -4.27 1.43 -7.70
C THR A 53 -4.41 1.02 -6.23
N GLY A 54 -3.63 0.04 -5.78
CA GLY A 54 -3.63 -0.43 -4.39
C GLY A 54 -3.25 0.67 -3.40
N ALA A 55 -2.19 1.43 -3.72
CA ALA A 55 -1.76 2.58 -2.93
C ALA A 55 -2.86 3.65 -2.85
N GLY A 56 -3.50 3.98 -3.97
CA GLY A 56 -4.60 4.95 -4.04
C GLY A 56 -5.80 4.53 -3.20
N LEU A 57 -6.24 3.28 -3.31
CA LEU A 57 -7.33 2.72 -2.52
C LEU A 57 -7.04 2.72 -1.02
N LEU A 58 -5.82 2.35 -0.63
CA LEU A 58 -5.39 2.40 0.78
C LEU A 58 -5.35 3.84 1.31
N GLY A 59 -4.94 4.80 0.47
CA GLY A 59 -5.00 6.22 0.79
C GLY A 59 -6.41 6.72 1.05
N ILE A 60 -7.39 6.29 0.25
CA ILE A 60 -8.81 6.60 0.45
C ILE A 60 -9.33 5.96 1.75
N ALA A 61 -9.01 4.68 1.97
CA ALA A 61 -9.51 3.91 3.11
C ALA A 61 -8.97 4.42 4.44
N ALA A 62 -7.68 4.81 4.48
CA ALA A 62 -7.01 5.20 5.71
C ALA A 62 -6.02 6.38 5.50
N PRO A 63 -6.53 7.62 5.27
CA PRO A 63 -5.69 8.79 4.96
C PRO A 63 -4.62 9.08 6.02
N ARG A 64 -4.88 8.71 7.27
CA ARG A 64 -3.93 8.90 8.39
C ARG A 64 -2.69 8.01 8.28
N TRP A 65 -2.79 6.88 7.58
CA TRP A 65 -1.75 5.89 7.37
C TRP A 65 -1.17 5.93 5.95
N ALA A 66 -1.48 6.99 5.19
CA ALA A 66 -1.07 7.16 3.80
C ALA A 66 0.45 6.98 3.60
N TRP A 67 1.26 7.62 4.46
CA TRP A 67 2.71 7.52 4.42
C TRP A 67 3.21 6.09 4.64
N LEU A 68 2.56 5.34 5.55
CA LEU A 68 2.91 3.95 5.84
C LEU A 68 2.58 3.03 4.66
N SER A 69 1.40 3.21 4.03
CA SER A 69 1.06 2.48 2.80
C SER A 69 2.05 2.73 1.68
N ALA A 70 2.44 3.99 1.50
CA ALA A 70 3.41 4.39 0.48
C ALA A 70 4.76 3.69 0.68
N LEU A 71 5.28 3.71 1.92
CA LEU A 71 6.54 3.07 2.26
C LEU A 71 6.47 1.55 2.11
N LEU A 72 5.44 0.92 2.69
CA LEU A 72 5.34 -0.54 2.69
C LEU A 72 5.11 -1.10 1.29
N LEU A 73 4.19 -0.51 0.50
CA LEU A 73 3.95 -0.96 -0.87
C LEU A 73 5.12 -0.63 -1.81
N GLY A 74 5.70 0.57 -1.68
CA GLY A 74 6.82 0.97 -2.54
C GLY A 74 8.10 0.18 -2.24
N ALA A 75 8.31 -0.26 -1.00
CA ALA A 75 9.49 -1.01 -0.60
C ALA A 75 9.30 -2.53 -0.68
N CYS A 76 8.07 -3.05 -0.82
CA CYS A 76 7.81 -4.50 -0.74
C CYS A 76 8.54 -5.29 -1.83
N LEU A 77 8.62 -4.76 -3.06
CA LEU A 77 9.35 -5.40 -4.15
C LEU A 77 10.86 -5.38 -3.90
N ALA A 78 11.40 -4.25 -3.44
CA ALA A 78 12.81 -4.16 -3.07
C ALA A 78 13.17 -5.16 -1.96
N ALA A 79 12.32 -5.28 -0.95
CA ALA A 79 12.49 -6.23 0.13
C ALA A 79 12.40 -7.68 -0.35
N ALA A 80 11.44 -8.00 -1.21
CA ALA A 80 11.30 -9.34 -1.79
C ALA A 80 12.54 -9.74 -2.59
N HIS A 81 13.05 -8.83 -3.44
CA HIS A 81 14.26 -9.07 -4.23
C HIS A 81 15.52 -9.19 -3.36
N ALA A 82 15.62 -8.41 -2.30
CA ALA A 82 16.72 -8.56 -1.33
C ALA A 82 16.67 -9.95 -0.67
N VAL A 83 15.49 -10.44 -0.30
CA VAL A 83 15.32 -11.79 0.25
C VAL A 83 15.71 -12.86 -0.77
N TYR A 84 15.29 -12.74 -2.04
CA TYR A 84 15.68 -13.67 -3.10
C TYR A 84 17.20 -13.71 -3.31
N LEU A 85 17.85 -12.54 -3.31
CA LEU A 85 19.29 -12.43 -3.42
C LEU A 85 20.01 -13.12 -2.25
N MET A 86 19.52 -12.90 -1.01
CA MET A 86 20.10 -13.54 0.19
C MET A 86 19.88 -15.06 0.22
N ALA A 87 18.73 -15.52 -0.27
CA ALA A 87 18.39 -16.94 -0.34
C ALA A 87 19.02 -17.67 -1.53
N GLY A 88 19.74 -16.97 -2.42
CA GLY A 88 20.30 -17.56 -3.63
C GLY A 88 19.26 -18.06 -4.64
N VAL A 89 18.04 -17.53 -4.57
CA VAL A 89 16.95 -17.91 -5.47
C VAL A 89 17.13 -17.20 -6.81
N ALA A 90 17.29 -17.97 -7.88
CA ALA A 90 17.36 -17.43 -9.23
C ALA A 90 16.02 -16.80 -9.63
N LEU A 91 16.05 -15.55 -10.07
CA LEU A 91 14.90 -14.90 -10.67
C LEU A 91 14.70 -15.36 -12.12
N PRO A 92 13.48 -15.43 -12.63
CA PRO A 92 13.20 -15.87 -13.99
C PRO A 92 13.64 -14.86 -15.06
N TYR A 93 14.14 -13.69 -14.66
CA TYR A 93 14.62 -12.62 -15.52
C TYR A 93 15.93 -12.00 -14.97
N PRO A 94 16.82 -11.51 -15.84
CA PRO A 94 18.05 -10.86 -15.42
C PRO A 94 17.74 -9.52 -14.78
N MET A 95 18.26 -9.30 -13.57
CA MET A 95 18.13 -8.03 -12.88
C MET A 95 19.25 -7.07 -13.29
N SER A 96 18.89 -5.87 -13.72
CA SER A 96 19.86 -4.81 -14.03
C SER A 96 19.48 -3.56 -13.22
N PRO A 97 20.41 -3.02 -12.43
CA PRO A 97 21.79 -3.47 -12.15
C PRO A 97 21.85 -4.76 -11.32
N THR A 98 22.97 -5.49 -11.44
CA THR A 98 23.19 -6.77 -10.75
C THR A 98 23.55 -6.57 -9.26
N GLY A 99 23.39 -7.62 -8.47
CA GLY A 99 23.72 -7.61 -7.04
C GLY A 99 22.78 -6.71 -6.21
N TRP A 100 23.28 -6.11 -5.13
CA TRP A 100 22.49 -5.27 -4.23
C TRP A 100 21.97 -3.97 -4.84
N ALA A 101 22.57 -3.50 -5.93
CA ALA A 101 22.08 -2.34 -6.65
C ALA A 101 20.70 -2.59 -7.29
N GLY A 102 20.39 -3.83 -7.64
CA GLY A 102 19.08 -4.23 -8.19
C GLY A 102 17.93 -3.96 -7.22
N PRO A 103 17.87 -4.60 -6.03
CA PRO A 103 16.85 -4.30 -5.03
C PRO A 103 16.81 -2.82 -4.63
N ALA A 104 17.97 -2.15 -4.51
CA ALA A 104 18.03 -0.75 -4.17
C ALA A 104 17.36 0.15 -5.22
N SER A 105 17.48 -0.16 -6.51
CA SER A 105 16.83 0.60 -7.58
C SER A 105 15.31 0.54 -7.52
N LEU A 106 14.73 -0.53 -6.98
CA LEU A 106 13.30 -0.69 -6.83
C LEU A 106 12.70 0.23 -5.75
N LEU A 107 13.53 0.81 -4.86
CA LEU A 107 13.06 1.79 -3.89
C LEU A 107 12.48 3.05 -4.55
N ILE A 108 12.81 3.30 -5.83
CA ILE A 108 12.20 4.39 -6.59
C ILE A 108 10.67 4.24 -6.68
N LEU A 109 10.14 3.02 -6.54
CA LEU A 109 8.70 2.76 -6.54
C LEU A 109 7.95 3.37 -5.35
N ILE A 110 8.67 3.79 -4.30
CA ILE A 110 8.09 4.57 -3.19
C ILE A 110 7.49 5.89 -3.71
N VAL A 111 8.09 6.48 -4.74
CA VAL A 111 7.61 7.76 -5.30
C VAL A 111 6.21 7.62 -5.91
N PRO A 112 5.97 6.74 -6.91
CA PRO A 112 4.63 6.58 -7.48
C PRO A 112 3.61 6.04 -6.45
N ALA A 113 4.03 5.15 -5.55
CA ALA A 113 3.17 4.69 -4.45
C ALA A 113 2.76 5.85 -3.53
N GLY A 114 3.70 6.72 -3.18
CA GLY A 114 3.45 7.92 -2.39
C GLY A 114 2.48 8.86 -3.07
N CYS A 115 2.74 9.23 -4.32
CA CYS A 115 1.85 10.08 -5.10
C CYS A 115 0.41 9.52 -5.13
N ALA A 116 0.26 8.24 -5.45
CA ALA A 116 -1.05 7.59 -5.52
C ALA A 116 -1.77 7.57 -4.17
N THR A 117 -1.05 7.27 -3.09
CA THR A 117 -1.62 7.21 -1.73
C THR A 117 -2.09 8.58 -1.26
N TYR A 118 -1.30 9.64 -1.49
CA TYR A 118 -1.67 11.00 -1.10
C TYR A 118 -2.79 11.57 -1.97
N LEU A 119 -2.84 11.24 -3.26
CA LEU A 119 -3.98 11.58 -4.12
C LEU A 119 -5.27 10.89 -3.62
N GLY A 120 -5.19 9.62 -3.25
CA GLY A 120 -6.32 8.90 -2.63
C GLY A 120 -6.77 9.55 -1.32
N ALA A 121 -5.84 9.90 -0.45
CA ALA A 121 -6.15 10.59 0.81
C ALA A 121 -6.79 11.97 0.58
N GLY A 122 -6.30 12.73 -0.40
CA GLY A 122 -6.86 14.01 -0.80
C GLY A 122 -8.29 13.87 -1.33
N ALA A 123 -8.54 12.88 -2.19
CA ALA A 123 -9.88 12.58 -2.70
C ALA A 123 -10.85 12.23 -1.57
N ALA A 124 -10.42 11.41 -0.61
CA ALA A 124 -11.23 11.08 0.58
C ALA A 124 -11.57 12.33 1.41
N ALA A 125 -10.62 13.24 1.58
CA ALA A 125 -10.84 14.50 2.30
C ALA A 125 -11.85 15.40 1.59
N LEU A 126 -11.78 15.51 0.26
CA LEU A 126 -12.73 16.29 -0.55
C LEU A 126 -14.15 15.73 -0.46
N ILE A 127 -14.30 14.40 -0.55
CA ILE A 127 -15.60 13.73 -0.45
C ILE A 127 -16.22 14.01 0.93
N ARG A 128 -15.46 13.89 2.01
CA ARG A 128 -15.93 14.16 3.37
C ARG A 128 -16.37 15.60 3.56
N ARG A 129 -15.63 16.57 2.99
CA ARG A 129 -16.02 17.99 3.03
C ARG A 129 -17.36 18.26 2.33
N ARG A 130 -17.61 17.58 1.21
CA ARG A 130 -18.89 17.72 0.48
C ARG A 130 -20.07 17.08 1.22
N GLN A 131 -19.81 16.04 2.02
CA GLN A 131 -20.84 15.33 2.78
C GLN A 131 -21.21 16.02 4.11
N GLN A 132 -20.39 16.97 4.59
CA GLN A 132 -20.79 17.82 5.70
C GLN A 132 -21.84 18.81 5.20
N PRO A 133 -23.15 18.66 5.57
CA PRO A 133 -24.17 19.64 5.20
C PRO A 133 -23.72 20.99 5.76
N ARG A 134 -23.98 22.06 5.00
CA ARG A 134 -23.88 23.44 5.49
C ARG A 134 -24.89 23.58 6.62
N ALA A 135 -24.48 23.23 7.82
CA ALA A 135 -25.28 23.40 9.05
C ALA A 135 -25.14 24.85 9.57
N LEU A 136 -25.10 25.84 8.66
CA LEU A 136 -25.05 27.26 9.03
C LEU A 136 -25.77 28.05 7.93
N SER A 137 -27.08 28.03 7.96
CA SER A 137 -27.91 29.10 7.42
C SER A 137 -29.13 29.32 8.33
#